data_377a48cf4953116ab9b7eac83581ea96
#
_entry.id   377a48cf4953116ab9b7eac83581ea96
#
_cell.length_a   1.000
_cell.length_b   1.000
_cell.length_c   1.000
_cell.angle_alpha   90.00
_cell.angle_beta   90.00
_cell.angle_gamma   90.00
#
_symmetry.space_group_name_H-M   'P 1'
#
loop_
_entity.id
_entity.type
_entity.pdbx_description
1 polymer ?
#
loop_
_entity_poly.entity_id
_entity_poly.type
_entity_poly.pdbx_seq_one_letter_code
_entity_poly.pdbx_strand_id
1 'polypeptide(L)'
;MPKTRRGIPPIEVTAGPGHHLGMPPARFLREYWQKRPLLIRGAFPDFTPPLSPDDLAGLACMDGALARIVLHTRTSSASSRIPRSGDPTSSGFGKAKALDYSPRQRLTLRAVGSADVRSGIPGSSPGQALPAQSRFRGNDGKWKVVTGPFEEDTFAKLPETDWTLLVQDVDKWDTDTADLLDHFRFIPSWRIDDVMISYATDGGGVGAHVDQYDVFLLQGLGRRRWSIDTRPNPPTAFREDVELKLLETFSPTHTWTLEPGDMLYLPPGVPHDGVAIGACSTFSIGMRAPAAGELLFDFAAHLAETLPESQRFTDPDLKPVGDAGEIDDAALLRARRTLGPIAASLDDEAFADWFGAFVTRYRIAQVAAPRKRRIDRAMLAARLPHASLERDPWSRFAWRRHGRAARLFVAGNVFDAPVGWAKALASGTRNIEGRQLSGLRETDRGVALIAALIDAGHFTLRRH
;
A
#
# COMPACT_ATOMS: atom_id res chain seq x y z
N MET A 1 19.60 4.78 -42.08
CA MET A 1 20.22 3.84 -41.14
C MET A 1 19.18 2.83 -40.73
N PRO A 2 19.39 1.51 -40.83
CA PRO A 2 18.37 0.52 -40.44
C PRO A 2 18.17 0.59 -38.93
N LYS A 3 16.89 0.68 -38.50
CA LYS A 3 16.50 0.54 -37.07
C LYS A 3 16.90 -0.89 -36.63
N THR A 4 17.96 -1.01 -35.84
CA THR A 4 18.29 -2.24 -35.15
C THR A 4 17.03 -2.75 -34.43
N ARG A 5 16.54 -3.94 -34.78
CA ARG A 5 15.51 -4.63 -34.00
C ARG A 5 16.04 -4.76 -32.57
N ARG A 6 15.54 -3.96 -31.64
CA ARG A 6 15.84 -4.18 -30.23
C ARG A 6 15.27 -5.55 -29.86
N GLY A 7 16.16 -6.46 -29.45
CA GLY A 7 15.76 -7.76 -28.93
C GLY A 7 14.79 -7.61 -27.75
N ILE A 8 14.01 -8.64 -27.45
CA ILE A 8 13.14 -8.68 -26.25
C ILE A 8 14.06 -8.52 -25.02
N PRO A 9 13.82 -7.54 -24.13
CA PRO A 9 14.62 -7.38 -22.92
C PRO A 9 14.63 -8.64 -22.06
N PRO A 10 15.75 -8.97 -21.40
CA PRO A 10 15.85 -10.18 -20.58
C PRO A 10 14.89 -10.10 -19.38
N ILE A 11 14.42 -11.26 -18.90
CA ILE A 11 13.55 -11.37 -17.72
C ILE A 11 14.37 -11.50 -16.41
N GLU A 12 15.67 -11.69 -16.50
CA GLU A 12 16.60 -11.79 -15.39
C GLU A 12 17.85 -10.95 -15.67
N VAL A 13 18.30 -10.19 -14.67
CA VAL A 13 19.50 -9.36 -14.70
C VAL A 13 20.23 -9.48 -13.36
N THR A 14 21.52 -9.13 -13.36
CA THR A 14 22.30 -8.98 -12.13
C THR A 14 22.48 -7.49 -11.84
N ALA A 15 22.27 -7.09 -10.59
CA ALA A 15 22.52 -5.73 -10.15
C ALA A 15 24.01 -5.44 -10.17
N GLY A 16 24.36 -4.21 -10.59
CA GLY A 16 25.72 -3.70 -10.47
C GLY A 16 25.82 -2.65 -9.35
N PRO A 17 27.03 -2.24 -8.98
CA PRO A 17 27.24 -1.21 -7.96
C PRO A 17 26.39 0.05 -8.24
N GLY A 18 25.62 0.49 -7.25
CA GLY A 18 24.76 1.68 -7.35
C GLY A 18 23.48 1.53 -8.18
N HIS A 19 23.18 0.33 -8.66
CA HIS A 19 21.98 0.06 -9.48
C HIS A 19 21.19 -1.14 -8.99
N HIS A 20 20.43 -0.98 -7.91
CA HIS A 20 19.55 -2.04 -7.34
C HIS A 20 18.50 -2.59 -8.33
N LEU A 21 18.22 -1.91 -9.44
CA LEU A 21 17.38 -2.39 -10.53
C LEU A 21 18.16 -3.16 -11.61
N GLY A 22 19.48 -3.31 -11.48
CA GLY A 22 20.35 -3.87 -12.53
C GLY A 22 20.46 -2.98 -13.78
N MET A 23 19.86 -1.78 -13.72
CA MET A 23 19.87 -0.79 -14.81
C MET A 23 19.43 0.59 -14.30
N PRO A 24 19.66 1.68 -15.09
CA PRO A 24 19.13 2.98 -14.73
C PRO A 24 17.59 2.99 -14.65
N PRO A 25 16.96 3.71 -13.68
CA PRO A 25 15.52 3.77 -13.50
C PRO A 25 14.72 4.12 -14.77
N ALA A 26 15.25 5.06 -15.59
CA ALA A 26 14.61 5.44 -16.86
C ALA A 26 14.49 4.26 -17.85
N ARG A 27 15.45 3.32 -17.84
CA ARG A 27 15.40 2.12 -18.66
C ARG A 27 14.38 1.13 -18.10
N PHE A 28 14.37 0.93 -16.77
CA PHE A 28 13.39 0.07 -16.09
C PHE A 28 11.95 0.54 -16.38
N LEU A 29 11.65 1.82 -16.18
CA LEU A 29 10.33 2.40 -16.47
C LEU A 29 9.92 2.24 -17.95
N ARG A 30 10.86 2.37 -18.87
CA ARG A 30 10.57 2.22 -20.29
C ARG A 30 10.34 0.76 -20.71
N GLU A 31 11.10 -0.20 -20.15
CA GLU A 31 11.18 -1.57 -20.66
C GLU A 31 10.39 -2.58 -19.81
N TYR A 32 10.22 -2.34 -18.50
CA TYR A 32 9.62 -3.30 -17.56
C TYR A 32 8.35 -2.80 -16.87
N TRP A 33 8.35 -1.54 -16.41
CA TRP A 33 7.24 -1.00 -15.62
C TRP A 33 5.89 -1.19 -16.33
N GLN A 34 4.96 -1.92 -15.68
CA GLN A 34 3.63 -2.30 -16.17
C GLN A 34 3.63 -3.05 -17.53
N LYS A 35 4.72 -3.73 -17.82
CA LYS A 35 4.88 -4.41 -19.11
C LYS A 35 5.34 -5.86 -18.97
N ARG A 36 6.27 -6.14 -18.08
CA ARG A 36 6.84 -7.49 -17.93
C ARG A 36 7.55 -7.66 -16.59
N PRO A 37 7.60 -8.87 -16.03
CA PRO A 37 8.34 -9.17 -14.83
C PRO A 37 9.85 -9.05 -15.04
N LEU A 38 10.59 -8.88 -13.94
CA LEU A 38 12.05 -8.84 -13.93
C LEU A 38 12.59 -9.40 -12.62
N LEU A 39 13.39 -10.44 -12.70
CA LEU A 39 14.24 -10.87 -11.58
C LEU A 39 15.54 -10.09 -11.59
N ILE A 40 15.94 -9.57 -10.44
CA ILE A 40 17.16 -8.80 -10.24
C ILE A 40 18.00 -9.52 -9.17
N ARG A 41 19.06 -10.17 -9.59
CA ARG A 41 19.98 -10.85 -8.68
C ARG A 41 20.85 -9.85 -7.96
N GLY A 42 20.98 -10.02 -6.65
CA GLY A 42 21.81 -9.15 -5.81
C GLY A 42 21.37 -7.68 -5.87
N ALA A 43 20.06 -7.40 -5.97
CA ALA A 43 19.54 -6.04 -5.95
C ALA A 43 20.00 -5.26 -4.70
N PHE A 44 20.08 -5.95 -3.57
CA PHE A 44 20.56 -5.46 -2.28
C PHE A 44 21.56 -6.50 -1.70
N PRO A 45 22.82 -6.52 -2.14
CA PRO A 45 23.74 -7.64 -1.88
C PRO A 45 24.00 -7.90 -0.39
N ASP A 46 23.96 -6.87 0.44
CA ASP A 46 24.20 -6.97 1.89
C ASP A 46 22.93 -6.72 2.70
N PHE A 47 21.75 -7.04 2.13
CA PHE A 47 20.48 -6.78 2.78
C PHE A 47 20.35 -7.55 4.09
N THR A 48 20.28 -6.81 5.17
CA THR A 48 19.95 -7.33 6.50
C THR A 48 18.53 -6.88 6.85
N PRO A 49 17.59 -7.81 7.06
CA PRO A 49 16.24 -7.46 7.46
C PRO A 49 16.23 -6.59 8.72
N PRO A 50 15.57 -5.43 8.74
CA PRO A 50 15.49 -4.56 9.91
C PRO A 50 14.71 -5.18 11.08
N LEU A 51 13.78 -6.10 10.77
CA LEU A 51 12.98 -6.81 11.74
C LEU A 51 13.27 -8.30 11.71
N SER A 52 13.45 -8.89 12.89
CA SER A 52 13.48 -10.34 13.05
C SER A 52 12.06 -10.95 12.90
N PRO A 53 11.95 -12.27 12.74
CA PRO A 53 10.65 -12.95 12.77
C PRO A 53 9.86 -12.71 14.07
N ASP A 54 10.54 -12.60 15.20
CA ASP A 54 9.92 -12.35 16.51
C ASP A 54 9.39 -10.91 16.61
N ASP A 55 10.13 -9.91 16.08
CA ASP A 55 9.66 -8.53 15.99
C ASP A 55 8.41 -8.42 15.12
N LEU A 56 8.39 -9.15 13.99
CA LEU A 56 7.23 -9.19 13.10
C LEU A 56 6.01 -9.85 13.76
N ALA A 57 6.22 -10.91 14.52
CA ALA A 57 5.17 -11.56 15.31
C ALA A 57 4.65 -10.62 16.41
N GLY A 58 5.55 -9.91 17.10
CA GLY A 58 5.19 -8.90 18.10
C GLY A 58 4.37 -7.77 17.49
N LEU A 59 4.75 -7.28 16.31
CA LEU A 59 3.97 -6.27 15.57
C LEU A 59 2.57 -6.80 15.21
N ALA A 60 2.45 -8.05 14.82
CA ALA A 60 1.17 -8.68 14.47
C ALA A 60 0.21 -8.85 15.67
N CYS A 61 0.69 -8.69 16.91
CA CYS A 61 -0.12 -8.66 18.13
C CYS A 61 -0.57 -7.25 18.52
N MET A 62 -0.05 -6.21 17.87
CA MET A 62 -0.38 -4.83 18.22
C MET A 62 -1.75 -4.41 17.69
N ASP A 63 -2.49 -3.64 18.50
CA ASP A 63 -3.74 -3.02 18.08
C ASP A 63 -3.52 -2.11 16.87
N GLY A 64 -4.35 -2.31 15.84
CA GLY A 64 -4.28 -1.53 14.58
C GLY A 64 -3.26 -2.03 13.57
N ALA A 65 -2.46 -3.06 13.89
CA ALA A 65 -1.64 -3.73 12.90
C ALA A 65 -2.49 -4.63 11.99
N LEU A 66 -2.29 -4.52 10.68
CA LEU A 66 -3.00 -5.34 9.70
C LEU A 66 -2.21 -6.61 9.44
N ALA A 67 -2.54 -7.67 10.17
CA ALA A 67 -1.83 -8.95 10.10
C ALA A 67 -2.75 -10.12 9.74
N ARG A 68 -2.21 -11.12 9.05
CA ARG A 68 -2.90 -12.36 8.69
C ARG A 68 -1.95 -13.54 8.76
N ILE A 69 -2.47 -14.69 9.23
CA ILE A 69 -1.80 -15.98 9.12
C ILE A 69 -2.55 -16.82 8.08
N VAL A 70 -1.82 -17.34 7.10
CA VAL A 70 -2.32 -18.26 6.09
C VAL A 70 -1.72 -19.63 6.35
N LEU A 71 -2.56 -20.63 6.54
CA LEU A 71 -2.16 -22.03 6.73
C LEU A 71 -2.61 -22.86 5.51
N HIS A 72 -1.74 -23.75 5.07
CA HIS A 72 -2.02 -24.67 3.99
C HIS A 72 -1.88 -26.12 4.47
N THR A 73 -2.98 -26.83 4.63
CA THR A 73 -2.94 -28.26 4.95
C THR A 73 -2.76 -29.08 3.69
N ARG A 74 -1.61 -29.71 3.52
CA ARG A 74 -1.37 -30.62 2.40
C ARG A 74 -2.04 -31.95 2.68
N THR A 75 -2.93 -32.42 1.80
CA THR A 75 -3.36 -33.82 1.84
C THR A 75 -2.17 -34.70 1.50
N SER A 76 -1.78 -35.60 2.41
CA SER A 76 -0.71 -36.56 2.18
C SER A 76 -1.09 -37.53 1.05
N SER A 77 -0.71 -37.25 -0.17
CA SER A 77 -0.53 -38.32 -1.16
C SER A 77 0.80 -38.98 -0.86
N ALA A 78 0.76 -40.24 -0.46
CA ALA A 78 1.95 -41.04 -0.25
C ALA A 78 2.85 -41.05 -1.47
N SER A 79 3.98 -40.35 -1.44
CA SER A 79 5.08 -40.54 -2.38
C SER A 79 6.39 -40.07 -1.79
N SER A 80 7.27 -41.05 -1.55
CA SER A 80 8.72 -41.01 -1.44
C SER A 80 9.38 -39.93 -0.55
N ARG A 81 9.66 -40.35 0.69
CA ARG A 81 10.69 -39.71 1.55
C ARG A 81 12.08 -39.95 0.94
N ILE A 82 12.71 -38.88 0.49
CA ILE A 82 14.16 -38.85 0.28
C ILE A 82 14.79 -38.56 1.67
N PRO A 83 15.77 -39.34 2.15
CA PRO A 83 16.41 -39.08 3.43
C PRO A 83 17.23 -37.80 3.36
N ARG A 84 17.00 -36.88 4.27
CA ARG A 84 17.78 -35.64 4.42
C ARG A 84 19.03 -35.94 5.25
N SER A 85 20.20 -35.61 4.71
CA SER A 85 21.44 -35.45 5.47
C SER A 85 21.31 -34.20 6.35
N GLY A 86 21.75 -34.31 7.61
CA GLY A 86 21.54 -33.31 8.63
C GLY A 86 22.24 -31.99 8.37
N ASP A 87 21.54 -30.93 8.68
CA ASP A 87 22.03 -29.58 8.90
C ASP A 87 21.46 -29.05 10.22
N PRO A 88 22.31 -28.65 11.21
CA PRO A 88 21.88 -28.31 12.54
C PRO A 88 21.64 -26.81 12.69
N THR A 89 20.50 -26.30 12.31
CA THR A 89 19.99 -25.01 12.81
C THR A 89 18.47 -24.97 12.75
N SER A 90 17.80 -25.77 13.56
CA SER A 90 16.40 -25.52 13.90
C SER A 90 16.37 -24.64 15.15
N SER A 91 16.44 -23.34 15.00
CA SER A 91 15.93 -22.42 16.02
C SER A 91 14.43 -22.35 15.85
N GLY A 92 13.72 -23.28 16.51
CA GLY A 92 12.29 -23.12 16.76
C GLY A 92 12.04 -21.82 17.50
N PHE A 93 10.85 -21.22 17.32
CA PHE A 93 10.39 -20.11 18.13
C PHE A 93 10.63 -20.45 19.60
N GLY A 94 11.64 -19.82 20.20
CA GLY A 94 11.83 -19.81 21.63
C GLY A 94 10.57 -19.20 22.23
N LYS A 95 10.16 -19.63 23.45
CA LYS A 95 9.04 -19.03 24.17
C LYS A 95 9.15 -17.52 24.01
N ALA A 96 8.16 -16.89 23.34
CA ALA A 96 8.09 -15.46 23.15
C ALA A 96 8.21 -14.85 24.55
N LYS A 97 9.35 -14.28 24.87
CA LYS A 97 9.47 -13.37 26.00
C LYS A 97 8.70 -12.15 25.59
N ALA A 98 7.82 -11.66 26.46
CA ALA A 98 7.24 -10.35 26.32
C ALA A 98 8.34 -9.38 25.93
N LEU A 99 8.40 -9.03 24.65
CA LEU A 99 9.36 -8.08 24.14
C LEU A 99 8.91 -6.74 24.68
N ASP A 100 9.69 -6.19 25.60
CA ASP A 100 9.65 -4.77 25.92
C ASP A 100 10.10 -4.03 24.66
N TYR A 101 9.17 -3.96 23.66
CA TYR A 101 9.36 -3.18 22.45
C TYR A 101 9.34 -1.72 22.88
N SER A 102 10.48 -1.26 23.34
CA SER A 102 10.79 0.15 23.44
C SER A 102 11.32 0.55 22.07
N PRO A 103 10.47 1.11 21.18
CA PRO A 103 11.00 1.82 20.02
C PRO A 103 11.95 2.86 20.60
N ARG A 104 13.10 3.05 20.00
CA ARG A 104 14.06 4.09 20.41
C ARG A 104 13.48 5.51 20.42
N GLN A 105 12.16 5.64 20.26
CA GLN A 105 11.38 6.83 20.55
C GLN A 105 9.95 6.43 20.96
N ARG A 106 9.62 6.59 22.23
CA ARG A 106 8.26 6.48 22.75
C ARG A 106 7.33 7.48 22.05
N LEU A 107 6.55 7.00 21.09
CA LEU A 107 5.26 7.61 20.78
C LEU A 107 4.29 7.20 21.90
N THR A 108 3.98 8.11 22.80
CA THR A 108 2.94 7.93 23.81
C THR A 108 1.59 7.84 23.11
N LEU A 109 1.17 6.61 22.78
CA LEU A 109 -0.20 6.30 22.39
C LEU A 109 -1.06 6.35 23.66
N ARG A 110 -1.72 7.49 23.91
CA ARG A 110 -2.87 7.54 24.81
C ARG A 110 -4.09 7.12 23.98
N ALA A 111 -4.75 6.05 24.43
CA ALA A 111 -6.05 5.64 23.96
C ALA A 111 -7.01 6.86 23.96
N VAL A 112 -7.53 7.20 22.78
CA VAL A 112 -8.65 8.13 22.64
C VAL A 112 -9.90 7.28 22.50
N GLY A 113 -10.78 7.45 23.48
CA GLY A 113 -12.05 6.74 23.55
C GLY A 113 -12.91 6.93 22.31
N SER A 114 -13.66 5.89 22.03
CA SER A 114 -14.66 5.80 20.99
C SER A 114 -15.64 6.99 21.05
N ALA A 115 -15.66 7.80 20.01
CA ALA A 115 -16.79 8.68 19.71
C ALA A 115 -17.47 8.15 18.45
N ASP A 116 -18.72 7.71 18.63
CA ASP A 116 -19.66 7.37 17.58
C ASP A 116 -19.79 8.52 16.57
N VAL A 117 -19.41 8.27 15.33
CA VAL A 117 -19.89 9.07 14.18
C VAL A 117 -20.48 8.09 13.19
N ARG A 118 -21.79 7.85 13.36
CA ARG A 118 -22.62 7.26 12.31
C ARG A 118 -22.90 8.34 11.27
N SER A 119 -22.27 8.26 10.13
CA SER A 119 -22.81 8.80 8.88
C SER A 119 -22.63 7.73 7.81
N GLY A 120 -23.77 7.17 7.39
CA GLY A 120 -23.83 6.11 6.39
C GLY A 120 -23.44 6.65 5.01
N ILE A 121 -22.42 6.03 4.44
CA ILE A 121 -22.16 6.05 3.00
C ILE A 121 -22.26 4.59 2.54
N PRO A 122 -23.23 4.23 1.67
CA PRO A 122 -23.28 2.88 1.14
C PRO A 122 -22.20 2.72 0.06
N GLY A 123 -21.34 1.73 0.24
CA GLY A 123 -20.65 1.06 -0.86
C GLY A 123 -19.31 1.56 -1.30
N SER A 124 -18.35 1.83 -0.40
CA SER A 124 -16.95 1.58 -0.71
C SER A 124 -16.66 0.15 -0.24
N SER A 125 -16.26 -0.74 -1.15
CA SER A 125 -15.62 -1.98 -0.71
C SER A 125 -14.31 -1.57 -0.05
N PRO A 126 -14.21 -1.63 1.29
CA PRO A 126 -12.94 -1.50 1.95
C PRO A 126 -12.11 -2.71 1.51
N GLY A 127 -10.81 -2.56 1.37
CA GLY A 127 -9.97 -3.70 1.66
C GLY A 127 -10.46 -4.16 3.03
N GLN A 128 -11.23 -5.27 3.09
CA GLN A 128 -12.14 -5.61 4.17
C GLN A 128 -11.47 -5.39 5.52
N ALA A 129 -11.88 -4.35 6.25
CA ALA A 129 -11.85 -4.38 7.69
C ALA A 129 -12.86 -5.47 8.08
N LEU A 130 -12.36 -6.67 8.32
CA LEU A 130 -13.16 -7.78 8.81
C LEU A 130 -13.58 -7.45 10.24
N PRO A 131 -14.85 -7.72 10.63
CA PRO A 131 -15.31 -7.51 11.99
C PRO A 131 -14.48 -8.37 12.96
N ALA A 132 -14.05 -7.76 14.06
CA ALA A 132 -13.47 -8.47 15.19
C ALA A 132 -14.46 -9.55 15.68
N GLN A 133 -14.19 -10.78 15.38
CA GLN A 133 -14.82 -12.06 15.69
C GLN A 133 -15.14 -12.86 14.42
N SER A 134 -14.12 -13.42 13.77
CA SER A 134 -14.37 -14.52 12.85
C SER A 134 -14.64 -15.79 13.67
N ARG A 135 -15.91 -16.10 13.87
CA ARG A 135 -16.30 -17.44 14.31
C ARG A 135 -15.80 -18.44 13.27
N PHE A 136 -14.95 -19.36 13.71
CA PHE A 136 -14.52 -20.50 12.94
C PHE A 136 -15.73 -21.19 12.30
N ARG A 137 -15.94 -21.04 11.01
CA ARG A 137 -16.69 -21.99 10.20
C ARG A 137 -15.65 -22.90 9.58
N GLY A 138 -15.61 -24.14 10.04
CA GLY A 138 -14.80 -25.18 9.43
C GLY A 138 -15.17 -25.25 7.95
N ASN A 139 -14.17 -25.01 7.10
CA ASN A 139 -14.24 -25.34 5.70
C ASN A 139 -13.19 -26.43 5.51
N ASP A 140 -13.58 -27.60 4.98
CA ASP A 140 -12.71 -28.76 4.72
C ASP A 140 -11.68 -28.46 3.60
N GLY A 141 -11.46 -27.18 3.31
CA GLY A 141 -10.49 -26.67 2.37
C GLY A 141 -9.06 -26.70 2.91
N LYS A 142 -8.13 -26.99 2.05
CA LYS A 142 -6.67 -27.04 2.28
C LYS A 142 -6.07 -25.72 2.77
N TRP A 143 -6.82 -24.62 2.79
CA TRP A 143 -6.38 -23.27 3.12
C TRP A 143 -7.21 -22.69 4.27
N LYS A 144 -6.55 -22.02 5.21
CA LYS A 144 -7.17 -21.31 6.31
C LYS A 144 -6.51 -19.95 6.49
N VAL A 145 -7.33 -18.91 6.65
CA VAL A 145 -6.88 -17.55 6.96
C VAL A 145 -7.32 -17.18 8.35
N VAL A 146 -6.41 -16.62 9.14
CA VAL A 146 -6.70 -16.05 10.46
C VAL A 146 -6.22 -14.62 10.45
N THR A 147 -7.08 -13.69 10.86
CA THR A 147 -6.78 -12.24 10.88
C THR A 147 -6.46 -11.79 12.30
N GLY A 148 -5.41 -10.96 12.43
CA GLY A 148 -5.00 -10.33 13.68
C GLY A 148 -5.92 -9.16 14.12
N PRO A 149 -5.60 -8.46 15.23
CA PRO A 149 -4.38 -8.69 16.03
C PRO A 149 -4.39 -10.07 16.71
N PHE A 150 -3.22 -10.64 16.90
CA PHE A 150 -3.06 -11.98 17.46
C PHE A 150 -2.72 -11.93 18.96
N GLU A 151 -3.10 -12.98 19.68
CA GLU A 151 -2.58 -13.23 21.02
C GLU A 151 -1.18 -13.84 20.94
N GLU A 152 -0.31 -13.55 21.90
CA GLU A 152 1.09 -14.04 21.90
C GLU A 152 1.19 -15.57 21.80
N ASP A 153 0.25 -16.29 22.43
CA ASP A 153 0.20 -17.76 22.41
C ASP A 153 -0.25 -18.35 21.07
N THR A 154 -0.75 -17.52 20.15
CA THR A 154 -1.21 -17.97 18.83
C THR A 154 -0.06 -18.61 18.05
N PHE A 155 1.12 -18.01 18.08
CA PHE A 155 2.29 -18.50 17.34
C PHE A 155 2.80 -19.83 17.88
N ALA A 156 2.70 -20.06 19.20
CA ALA A 156 3.10 -21.33 19.83
C ALA A 156 2.20 -22.52 19.44
N LYS A 157 1.01 -22.24 18.90
CA LYS A 157 0.02 -23.26 18.49
C LYS A 157 0.07 -23.57 16.98
N LEU A 158 0.91 -22.85 16.23
CA LEU A 158 1.06 -23.08 14.79
C LEU A 158 1.83 -24.37 14.51
N PRO A 159 1.57 -25.03 13.37
CA PRO A 159 2.37 -26.18 12.95
C PRO A 159 3.82 -25.76 12.63
N GLU A 160 4.73 -26.71 12.57
CA GLU A 160 6.14 -26.44 12.23
C GLU A 160 6.33 -25.96 10.79
N THR A 161 5.44 -26.33 9.87
CA THR A 161 5.54 -26.06 8.43
C THR A 161 4.21 -25.57 7.84
N ASP A 162 4.24 -25.15 6.57
CA ASP A 162 3.08 -24.88 5.73
C ASP A 162 2.19 -23.70 6.21
N TRP A 163 2.81 -22.66 6.79
CA TRP A 163 2.10 -21.42 7.12
C TRP A 163 2.92 -20.18 6.82
N THR A 164 2.22 -19.06 6.68
CA THR A 164 2.82 -17.74 6.42
C THR A 164 2.11 -16.69 7.26
N LEU A 165 2.88 -15.86 7.98
CA LEU A 165 2.44 -14.61 8.57
C LEU A 165 2.66 -13.48 7.57
N LEU A 166 1.66 -12.61 7.37
CA LEU A 166 1.74 -11.38 6.58
C LEU A 166 1.39 -10.20 7.47
N VAL A 167 2.23 -9.17 7.47
CA VAL A 167 1.98 -7.91 8.18
C VAL A 167 2.08 -6.77 7.17
N GLN A 168 1.01 -6.01 7.01
CA GLN A 168 0.93 -4.86 6.11
C GLN A 168 1.41 -3.59 6.78
N ASP A 169 1.71 -2.55 5.98
CA ASP A 169 2.07 -1.21 6.46
C ASP A 169 3.28 -1.19 7.43
N VAL A 170 4.20 -2.15 7.36
CA VAL A 170 5.31 -2.25 8.31
C VAL A 170 6.20 -1.01 8.29
N ASP A 171 6.34 -0.36 7.14
CA ASP A 171 7.04 0.92 6.98
C ASP A 171 6.40 2.09 7.76
N LYS A 172 5.16 1.93 8.25
CA LYS A 172 4.50 2.92 9.10
C LYS A 172 4.84 2.70 10.59
N TRP A 173 5.22 1.48 10.95
CA TRP A 173 5.54 1.05 12.31
C TRP A 173 7.05 1.05 12.60
N ASP A 174 7.85 0.71 11.59
CA ASP A 174 9.31 0.59 11.70
C ASP A 174 10.02 1.54 10.75
N THR A 175 10.94 2.35 11.29
CA THR A 175 11.66 3.38 10.53
C THR A 175 12.68 2.81 9.56
N ASP A 176 13.37 1.75 9.95
CA ASP A 176 14.40 1.15 9.12
C ASP A 176 13.77 0.44 7.91
N THR A 177 12.56 -0.13 8.10
CA THR A 177 11.73 -0.63 6.99
C THR A 177 11.26 0.52 6.09
N ALA A 178 10.90 1.67 6.66
CA ALA A 178 10.49 2.84 5.86
C ALA A 178 11.63 3.39 5.00
N ASP A 179 12.88 3.34 5.48
CA ASP A 179 14.06 3.80 4.74
C ASP A 179 14.31 2.97 3.46
N LEU A 180 13.81 1.74 3.39
CA LEU A 180 13.84 0.94 2.17
C LEU A 180 13.12 1.63 1.00
N LEU A 181 12.06 2.40 1.28
CA LEU A 181 11.29 3.12 0.26
C LEU A 181 12.09 4.22 -0.46
N ASP A 182 13.19 4.67 0.13
CA ASP A 182 14.08 5.67 -0.50
C ASP A 182 14.69 5.17 -1.81
N HIS A 183 14.89 3.88 -1.93
CA HIS A 183 15.38 3.25 -3.15
C HIS A 183 14.37 3.28 -4.31
N PHE A 184 13.09 3.52 -4.02
CA PHE A 184 11.99 3.55 -4.98
C PHE A 184 11.52 4.96 -5.34
N ARG A 185 12.23 6.02 -4.93
CA ARG A 185 11.88 7.44 -5.21
C ARG A 185 11.93 7.84 -6.70
N PHE A 186 12.32 6.95 -7.58
CA PHE A 186 12.14 7.13 -9.02
C PHE A 186 10.70 6.95 -9.48
N ILE A 187 9.84 6.42 -8.60
CA ILE A 187 8.38 6.34 -8.73
C ILE A 187 7.77 7.48 -7.89
N PRO A 188 6.72 8.18 -8.37
CA PRO A 188 6.05 9.18 -7.56
C PRO A 188 5.58 8.62 -6.21
N SER A 189 5.85 9.33 -5.11
CA SER A 189 5.58 8.84 -3.75
C SER A 189 4.11 8.49 -3.51
N TRP A 190 3.17 9.16 -4.18
CA TRP A 190 1.74 8.84 -4.09
C TRP A 190 1.38 7.48 -4.75
N ARG A 191 2.27 6.89 -5.56
CA ARG A 191 2.13 5.57 -6.15
C ARG A 191 2.63 4.46 -5.23
N ILE A 192 3.47 4.75 -4.25
CA ILE A 192 3.95 3.78 -3.27
C ILE A 192 2.85 3.57 -2.23
N ASP A 193 2.53 2.31 -1.95
CA ASP A 193 1.52 1.95 -0.94
C ASP A 193 2.15 1.71 0.42
N ASP A 194 2.78 0.57 0.57
CA ASP A 194 3.39 0.12 1.80
C ASP A 194 4.55 -0.85 1.55
N VAL A 195 5.23 -1.20 2.63
CA VAL A 195 6.06 -2.40 2.71
C VAL A 195 5.30 -3.43 3.55
N MET A 196 4.78 -4.46 2.90
CA MET A 196 4.26 -5.65 3.57
C MET A 196 5.41 -6.63 3.78
N ILE A 197 5.56 -7.16 5.00
CA ILE A 197 6.53 -8.23 5.27
C ILE A 197 5.79 -9.54 5.48
N SER A 198 6.25 -10.58 4.79
CA SER A 198 5.81 -11.95 5.04
C SER A 198 6.92 -12.78 5.64
N TYR A 199 6.60 -13.54 6.70
CA TYR A 199 7.43 -14.62 7.22
C TYR A 199 6.74 -15.95 6.93
N ALA A 200 7.46 -16.94 6.44
CA ALA A 200 6.92 -18.26 6.13
C ALA A 200 7.85 -19.35 6.63
N THR A 201 7.25 -20.44 7.12
CA THR A 201 7.95 -21.68 7.42
C THR A 201 8.12 -22.55 6.16
N ASP A 202 8.88 -23.62 6.23
CA ASP A 202 9.08 -24.53 5.07
C ASP A 202 7.74 -24.95 4.46
N GLY A 203 7.64 -24.80 3.14
CA GLY A 203 6.41 -25.07 2.40
C GLY A 203 5.33 -23.99 2.52
N GLY A 204 5.49 -23.00 3.41
CA GLY A 204 4.55 -21.90 3.58
C GLY A 204 4.48 -20.99 2.35
N GLY A 205 3.29 -20.43 2.11
CA GLY A 205 2.98 -19.52 1.02
C GLY A 205 1.54 -19.05 1.12
N VAL A 206 1.08 -18.26 0.15
CA VAL A 206 -0.31 -17.81 0.05
C VAL A 206 -1.04 -18.42 -1.14
N GLY A 207 -0.36 -19.32 -1.88
CA GLY A 207 -0.85 -19.99 -3.08
C GLY A 207 -0.78 -19.12 -4.34
N ALA A 208 -1.07 -19.76 -5.49
CA ALA A 208 -1.04 -19.07 -6.77
C ALA A 208 -2.17 -18.04 -6.88
N HIS A 209 -1.81 -16.78 -7.18
CA HIS A 209 -2.76 -15.66 -7.26
C HIS A 209 -2.31 -14.60 -8.27
N VAL A 210 -3.11 -13.56 -8.42
CA VAL A 210 -2.83 -12.41 -9.30
C VAL A 210 -3.08 -11.12 -8.53
N ASP A 211 -2.10 -10.22 -8.53
CA ASP A 211 -2.24 -8.86 -8.04
C ASP A 211 -2.58 -7.90 -9.19
N GLN A 212 -3.43 -6.91 -8.91
CA GLN A 212 -3.82 -5.86 -9.87
C GLN A 212 -2.99 -4.59 -9.70
N TYR A 213 -1.79 -4.71 -9.11
CA TYR A 213 -0.85 -3.62 -8.86
C TYR A 213 0.59 -4.09 -9.06
N ASP A 214 1.49 -3.15 -9.23
CA ASP A 214 2.92 -3.42 -9.31
C ASP A 214 3.47 -3.77 -7.93
N VAL A 215 4.36 -4.76 -7.84
CA VAL A 215 5.04 -5.13 -6.60
C VAL A 215 6.50 -5.49 -6.84
N PHE A 216 7.37 -5.07 -5.91
CA PHE A 216 8.75 -5.54 -5.82
C PHE A 216 8.86 -6.47 -4.62
N LEU A 217 9.27 -7.70 -4.85
CA LEU A 217 9.39 -8.77 -3.86
C LEU A 217 10.88 -8.95 -3.53
N LEU A 218 11.36 -8.27 -2.49
CA LEU A 218 12.74 -8.37 -2.01
C LEU A 218 12.86 -9.52 -1.03
N GLN A 219 13.74 -10.48 -1.31
CA GLN A 219 14.02 -11.58 -0.41
C GLN A 219 14.87 -11.08 0.77
N GLY A 220 14.34 -11.23 1.98
CA GLY A 220 15.01 -10.79 3.21
C GLY A 220 15.81 -11.92 3.85
N LEU A 221 15.13 -12.83 4.53
CA LEU A 221 15.72 -13.99 5.21
C LEU A 221 15.48 -15.27 4.41
N GLY A 222 16.43 -16.22 4.43
CA GLY A 222 16.24 -17.54 3.87
C GLY A 222 15.95 -17.54 2.38
N ARG A 223 15.28 -18.58 1.89
CA ARG A 223 15.05 -18.76 0.45
C ARG A 223 13.57 -18.96 0.14
N ARG A 224 13.12 -18.40 -0.98
CA ARG A 224 11.76 -18.61 -1.49
C ARG A 224 11.81 -18.97 -2.97
N ARG A 225 11.07 -20.01 -3.34
CA ARG A 225 10.86 -20.36 -4.75
C ARG A 225 9.66 -19.58 -5.27
N TRP A 226 9.91 -18.71 -6.25
CA TRP A 226 8.89 -17.97 -6.98
C TRP A 226 8.66 -18.59 -8.34
N SER A 227 7.41 -18.85 -8.66
CA SER A 227 6.93 -19.33 -9.97
C SER A 227 6.00 -18.30 -10.55
N ILE A 228 6.15 -17.97 -11.84
CA ILE A 228 5.31 -16.99 -12.53
C ILE A 228 4.83 -17.51 -13.89
N ASP A 229 3.67 -17.01 -14.32
CA ASP A 229 3.13 -17.29 -15.66
C ASP A 229 3.16 -16.01 -16.51
N THR A 230 3.99 -16.00 -17.55
CA THR A 230 4.20 -14.84 -18.44
C THR A 230 3.51 -15.00 -19.80
N ARG A 231 2.63 -16.00 -19.94
CA ARG A 231 1.86 -16.17 -21.18
C ARG A 231 0.97 -14.97 -21.43
N PRO A 232 0.73 -14.60 -22.69
CA PRO A 232 -0.35 -13.67 -23.01
C PRO A 232 -1.70 -14.25 -22.55
N ASN A 233 -2.48 -13.48 -21.81
CA ASN A 233 -3.80 -13.88 -21.28
C ASN A 233 -3.78 -15.21 -20.49
N PRO A 234 -3.03 -15.31 -19.40
CA PRO A 234 -3.03 -16.50 -18.57
C PRO A 234 -4.43 -16.71 -17.95
N PRO A 235 -4.81 -17.95 -17.59
CA PRO A 235 -6.05 -18.19 -16.85
C PRO A 235 -6.06 -17.41 -15.53
N THR A 236 -7.17 -16.70 -15.26
CA THR A 236 -7.36 -15.89 -14.04
C THR A 236 -8.66 -16.23 -13.30
N ALA A 237 -9.27 -17.38 -13.61
CA ALA A 237 -10.41 -17.88 -12.84
C ALA A 237 -9.97 -18.22 -11.42
N PHE A 238 -10.80 -17.83 -10.44
CA PHE A 238 -10.52 -18.04 -9.02
C PHE A 238 -11.30 -19.22 -8.48
N ARG A 239 -10.71 -19.93 -7.53
CA ARG A 239 -11.36 -20.97 -6.76
C ARG A 239 -12.49 -20.39 -5.92
N GLU A 240 -13.64 -21.06 -5.92
CA GLU A 240 -14.81 -20.65 -5.12
C GLU A 240 -14.83 -21.28 -3.70
N ASP A 241 -14.03 -22.33 -3.48
CA ASP A 241 -14.01 -23.11 -2.25
C ASP A 241 -13.09 -22.54 -1.15
N VAL A 242 -12.43 -21.40 -1.42
CA VAL A 242 -11.49 -20.74 -0.49
C VAL A 242 -11.75 -19.24 -0.39
N GLU A 243 -11.51 -18.67 0.79
CA GLU A 243 -11.64 -17.22 1.02
C GLU A 243 -10.58 -16.40 0.25
N LEU A 244 -9.40 -16.99 0.02
CA LEU A 244 -8.33 -16.39 -0.75
C LEU A 244 -8.67 -16.42 -2.25
N LYS A 245 -8.32 -15.36 -2.97
CA LYS A 245 -8.45 -15.30 -4.45
C LYS A 245 -7.38 -16.15 -5.12
N LEU A 246 -7.40 -17.47 -4.86
CA LEU A 246 -6.49 -18.42 -5.47
C LEU A 246 -6.94 -18.77 -6.89
N LEU A 247 -5.95 -18.91 -7.78
CA LEU A 247 -6.22 -19.37 -9.14
C LEU A 247 -6.68 -20.83 -9.15
N GLU A 248 -7.68 -21.15 -9.96
CA GLU A 248 -8.10 -22.54 -10.19
C GLU A 248 -7.00 -23.35 -10.88
N THR A 249 -6.32 -22.73 -11.82
CA THR A 249 -5.23 -23.34 -12.58
C THR A 249 -4.04 -22.41 -12.64
N PHE A 250 -2.85 -22.97 -12.38
CA PHE A 250 -1.59 -22.25 -12.49
C PHE A 250 -0.54 -23.12 -13.15
N SER A 251 0.04 -22.63 -14.24
CA SER A 251 1.07 -23.34 -15.02
C SER A 251 2.25 -22.39 -15.23
N PRO A 252 3.28 -22.43 -14.38
CA PRO A 252 4.37 -21.48 -14.46
C PRO A 252 5.20 -21.64 -15.73
N THR A 253 5.59 -20.52 -16.30
CA THR A 253 6.54 -20.43 -17.42
C THR A 253 7.98 -20.23 -16.94
N HIS A 254 8.15 -19.64 -15.76
CA HIS A 254 9.45 -19.38 -15.14
C HIS A 254 9.37 -19.71 -13.65
N THR A 255 10.47 -20.25 -13.13
CA THR A 255 10.61 -20.56 -11.71
C THR A 255 12.04 -20.27 -11.27
N TRP A 256 12.18 -19.53 -10.18
CA TRP A 256 13.47 -19.18 -9.57
C TRP A 256 13.44 -19.41 -8.06
N THR A 257 14.58 -19.71 -7.50
CA THR A 257 14.82 -19.60 -6.06
C THR A 257 15.52 -18.26 -5.82
N LEU A 258 14.90 -17.40 -5.03
CA LEU A 258 15.48 -16.15 -4.58
C LEU A 258 16.23 -16.35 -3.27
N GLU A 259 17.40 -15.75 -3.19
CA GLU A 259 18.25 -15.67 -2.01
C GLU A 259 18.21 -14.26 -1.39
N PRO A 260 18.64 -14.05 -0.13
CA PRO A 260 18.65 -12.73 0.49
C PRO A 260 19.31 -11.68 -0.41
N GLY A 261 18.63 -10.56 -0.60
CA GLY A 261 19.05 -9.47 -1.47
C GLY A 261 18.61 -9.58 -2.93
N ASP A 262 18.10 -10.72 -3.38
CA ASP A 262 17.44 -10.83 -4.69
C ASP A 262 16.08 -10.14 -4.67
N MET A 263 15.67 -9.55 -5.80
CA MET A 263 14.39 -8.86 -5.91
C MET A 263 13.66 -9.25 -7.19
N LEU A 264 12.39 -9.64 -7.07
CA LEU A 264 11.50 -9.92 -8.21
C LEU A 264 10.47 -8.81 -8.36
N TYR A 265 10.47 -8.14 -9.50
CA TYR A 265 9.42 -7.20 -9.88
C TYR A 265 8.33 -7.91 -10.67
N LEU A 266 7.07 -7.71 -10.25
CA LEU A 266 5.87 -8.21 -10.94
C LEU A 266 4.96 -7.04 -11.31
N PRO A 267 4.63 -6.87 -12.60
CA PRO A 267 3.59 -5.93 -13.01
C PRO A 267 2.19 -6.49 -12.73
N PRO A 268 1.14 -5.64 -12.76
CA PRO A 268 -0.24 -6.08 -12.60
C PRO A 268 -0.62 -7.24 -13.55
N GLY A 269 -1.41 -8.17 -13.03
CA GLY A 269 -1.98 -9.24 -13.85
C GLY A 269 -1.08 -10.45 -14.11
N VAL A 270 0.14 -10.49 -13.56
CA VAL A 270 1.03 -11.66 -13.69
C VAL A 270 0.70 -12.69 -12.60
N PRO A 271 0.22 -13.90 -12.96
CA PRO A 271 0.03 -14.97 -12.01
C PRO A 271 1.35 -15.40 -11.39
N HIS A 272 1.35 -15.58 -10.07
CA HIS A 272 2.55 -15.96 -9.34
C HIS A 272 2.25 -16.78 -8.08
N ASP A 273 3.24 -17.55 -7.66
CA ASP A 273 3.21 -18.38 -6.46
C ASP A 273 4.59 -18.39 -5.79
N GLY A 274 4.62 -18.07 -4.51
CA GLY A 274 5.83 -18.02 -3.70
C GLY A 274 5.80 -19.04 -2.58
N VAL A 275 6.67 -20.06 -2.63
CA VAL A 275 6.76 -21.14 -1.65
C VAL A 275 8.09 -21.08 -0.92
N ALA A 276 8.05 -21.07 0.41
CA ALA A 276 9.22 -21.05 1.27
C ALA A 276 10.05 -22.34 1.18
N ILE A 277 11.36 -22.20 1.16
CA ILE A 277 12.35 -23.29 1.28
C ILE A 277 13.07 -23.09 2.60
N GLY A 278 12.62 -23.82 3.64
CA GLY A 278 12.96 -23.50 5.02
C GLY A 278 12.26 -22.22 5.49
N ALA A 279 12.65 -21.70 6.64
CA ALA A 279 12.14 -20.42 7.13
C ALA A 279 12.64 -19.25 6.26
N CYS A 280 11.75 -18.35 5.86
CA CYS A 280 12.14 -17.21 5.04
C CYS A 280 11.25 -15.97 5.26
N SER A 281 11.76 -14.79 4.91
CA SER A 281 10.98 -13.55 4.87
C SER A 281 11.10 -12.87 3.50
N THR A 282 10.02 -12.22 3.07
CA THR A 282 9.97 -11.40 1.85
C THR A 282 9.38 -10.04 2.18
N PHE A 283 10.03 -8.99 1.69
CA PHE A 283 9.58 -7.60 1.77
C PHE A 283 8.89 -7.25 0.47
N SER A 284 7.59 -7.05 0.52
CA SER A 284 6.77 -6.71 -0.64
C SER A 284 6.53 -5.21 -0.67
N ILE A 285 7.20 -4.50 -1.56
CA ILE A 285 7.01 -3.07 -1.79
C ILE A 285 5.88 -2.91 -2.79
N GLY A 286 4.69 -2.64 -2.26
CA GLY A 286 3.44 -2.52 -3.02
C GLY A 286 3.26 -1.13 -3.62
N MET A 287 2.65 -1.10 -4.84
CA MET A 287 2.35 0.16 -5.51
C MET A 287 0.84 0.37 -5.59
N ARG A 288 0.39 1.62 -5.50
CA ARG A 288 -1.02 1.95 -5.64
C ARG A 288 -1.46 1.91 -7.08
N ALA A 289 -2.57 1.24 -7.32
CA ALA A 289 -3.25 1.21 -8.59
C ALA A 289 -4.77 1.26 -8.36
N PRO A 290 -5.36 2.46 -8.15
CA PRO A 290 -6.80 2.60 -8.00
C PRO A 290 -7.53 1.99 -9.19
N ALA A 291 -8.56 1.18 -8.94
CA ALA A 291 -9.41 0.66 -9.98
C ALA A 291 -10.24 1.79 -10.62
N ALA A 292 -10.58 1.65 -11.92
CA ALA A 292 -11.41 2.63 -12.60
C ALA A 292 -12.77 2.83 -11.89
N GLY A 293 -13.35 1.77 -11.32
CA GLY A 293 -14.58 1.85 -10.53
C GLY A 293 -14.41 2.66 -9.25
N GLU A 294 -13.26 2.53 -8.54
CA GLU A 294 -12.97 3.33 -7.34
C GLU A 294 -12.81 4.82 -7.68
N LEU A 295 -12.10 5.12 -8.77
CA LEU A 295 -11.96 6.50 -9.27
C LEU A 295 -13.32 7.08 -9.65
N LEU A 296 -14.13 6.33 -10.41
CA LEU A 296 -15.44 6.78 -10.84
C LEU A 296 -16.39 7.04 -9.66
N PHE A 297 -16.41 6.12 -8.70
CA PHE A 297 -17.28 6.25 -7.53
C PHE A 297 -16.92 7.47 -6.67
N ASP A 298 -15.64 7.61 -6.32
CA ASP A 298 -15.17 8.73 -5.50
C ASP A 298 -15.36 10.06 -6.21
N PHE A 299 -15.09 10.08 -7.52
CA PHE A 299 -15.29 11.25 -8.34
C PHE A 299 -16.77 11.67 -8.46
N ALA A 300 -17.66 10.70 -8.68
CA ALA A 300 -19.09 10.96 -8.71
C ALA A 300 -19.63 11.47 -7.37
N ALA A 301 -19.13 10.93 -6.25
CA ALA A 301 -19.46 11.42 -4.91
C ALA A 301 -18.98 12.87 -4.73
N HIS A 302 -17.73 13.18 -5.11
CA HIS A 302 -17.19 14.54 -5.06
C HIS A 302 -18.03 15.53 -5.88
N LEU A 303 -18.45 15.13 -7.09
CA LEU A 303 -19.32 15.97 -7.92
C LEU A 303 -20.69 16.20 -7.27
N ALA A 304 -21.29 15.14 -6.74
CA ALA A 304 -22.61 15.22 -6.10
C ALA A 304 -22.64 16.23 -4.96
N GLU A 305 -21.54 16.36 -4.20
CA GLU A 305 -21.40 17.36 -3.13
C GLU A 305 -21.38 18.82 -3.65
N THR A 306 -20.97 19.02 -4.89
CA THR A 306 -20.89 20.37 -5.50
C THR A 306 -22.16 20.80 -6.21
N LEU A 307 -23.09 19.87 -6.44
CA LEU A 307 -24.34 20.17 -7.18
C LEU A 307 -25.33 20.88 -6.30
N PRO A 308 -26.01 21.96 -6.84
CA PRO A 308 -27.07 22.63 -6.11
C PRO A 308 -28.29 21.71 -5.95
N GLU A 309 -28.93 21.79 -4.78
CA GLU A 309 -30.14 20.98 -4.49
C GLU A 309 -31.26 21.20 -5.48
N SER A 310 -31.30 22.37 -6.13
CA SER A 310 -32.28 22.74 -7.16
C SER A 310 -32.08 22.00 -8.50
N GLN A 311 -30.93 21.34 -8.72
CA GLN A 311 -30.67 20.57 -9.94
C GLN A 311 -31.33 19.19 -9.84
N ARG A 312 -32.54 19.10 -10.35
CA ARG A 312 -33.36 17.89 -10.25
C ARG A 312 -33.79 17.42 -11.62
N PHE A 313 -34.23 16.17 -11.72
CA PHE A 313 -34.99 15.69 -12.85
C PHE A 313 -36.27 16.53 -13.03
N THR A 314 -36.53 16.96 -14.24
CA THR A 314 -37.75 17.76 -14.60
C THR A 314 -38.39 17.19 -15.84
N ASP A 315 -39.72 17.27 -15.88
CA ASP A 315 -40.57 16.77 -16.96
C ASP A 315 -41.73 17.72 -17.31
N PRO A 316 -41.47 19.02 -17.58
CA PRO A 316 -42.51 20.00 -17.82
C PRO A 316 -43.35 19.69 -19.08
N ASP A 317 -42.88 18.79 -19.93
CA ASP A 317 -43.53 18.32 -21.16
C ASP A 317 -44.27 16.97 -21.00
N LEU A 318 -44.43 16.49 -19.73
CA LEU A 318 -45.09 15.24 -19.43
C LEU A 318 -46.52 15.20 -20.03
N LYS A 319 -46.83 14.08 -20.66
CA LYS A 319 -48.17 13.80 -21.21
C LYS A 319 -48.84 12.71 -20.38
N PRO A 320 -50.21 12.64 -20.41
CA PRO A 320 -50.92 11.53 -19.79
C PRO A 320 -50.40 10.20 -20.33
N VAL A 321 -50.10 9.26 -19.42
CA VAL A 321 -49.55 7.92 -19.76
C VAL A 321 -50.67 6.91 -19.91
N GLY A 322 -50.48 5.93 -20.79
CA GLY A 322 -51.41 4.81 -20.96
C GLY A 322 -51.21 3.72 -19.90
N ASP A 323 -49.94 3.52 -19.46
CA ASP A 323 -49.58 2.63 -18.40
C ASP A 323 -48.73 3.36 -17.36
N ALA A 324 -49.22 3.43 -16.14
CA ALA A 324 -48.53 4.12 -15.03
C ALA A 324 -47.24 3.48 -14.56
N GLY A 325 -46.99 2.23 -14.96
CA GLY A 325 -45.76 1.50 -14.63
C GLY A 325 -44.62 1.60 -15.67
N GLU A 326 -44.93 2.23 -16.83
CA GLU A 326 -43.97 2.35 -17.93
C GLU A 326 -42.95 3.47 -17.68
N ILE A 327 -41.64 3.17 -17.83
CA ILE A 327 -40.58 4.16 -17.98
C ILE A 327 -40.31 4.33 -19.47
N ASP A 328 -40.88 5.36 -20.06
CA ASP A 328 -40.79 5.62 -21.50
C ASP A 328 -39.41 6.18 -21.94
N ASP A 329 -39.17 6.19 -23.24
CA ASP A 329 -37.92 6.72 -23.82
C ASP A 329 -37.71 8.21 -23.51
N ALA A 330 -38.81 8.98 -23.34
CA ALA A 330 -38.74 10.38 -23.00
C ALA A 330 -38.22 10.60 -21.59
N ALA A 331 -38.61 9.76 -20.61
CA ALA A 331 -38.07 9.77 -19.25
C ALA A 331 -36.57 9.44 -19.22
N LEU A 332 -36.13 8.43 -19.98
CA LEU A 332 -34.71 8.07 -20.10
C LEU A 332 -33.89 9.23 -20.71
N LEU A 333 -34.46 9.90 -21.74
CA LEU A 333 -33.79 11.06 -22.35
C LEU A 333 -33.64 12.23 -21.37
N ARG A 334 -34.68 12.51 -20.55
CA ARG A 334 -34.64 13.56 -19.53
C ARG A 334 -33.58 13.23 -18.44
N ALA A 335 -33.53 11.99 -17.99
CA ALA A 335 -32.47 11.54 -17.05
C ALA A 335 -31.07 11.77 -17.61
N ARG A 336 -30.83 11.39 -18.89
CA ARG A 336 -29.52 11.65 -19.55
C ARG A 336 -29.24 13.16 -19.67
N ARG A 337 -30.25 14.00 -19.96
CA ARG A 337 -30.08 15.45 -20.02
C ARG A 337 -29.76 16.06 -18.65
N THR A 338 -30.28 15.50 -17.57
CA THR A 338 -29.99 15.97 -16.21
C THR A 338 -28.53 15.67 -15.86
N LEU A 339 -27.99 14.51 -16.27
CA LEU A 339 -26.61 14.09 -15.97
C LEU A 339 -25.55 14.68 -16.93
N GLY A 340 -25.92 14.95 -18.19
CA GLY A 340 -24.96 15.36 -19.24
C GLY A 340 -24.16 16.63 -18.91
N PRO A 341 -24.79 17.73 -18.44
CA PRO A 341 -24.07 18.96 -18.09
C PRO A 341 -23.05 18.77 -16.93
N ILE A 342 -23.33 17.83 -16.01
CA ILE A 342 -22.49 17.56 -14.85
C ILE A 342 -21.13 17.03 -15.31
N ALA A 343 -21.11 16.09 -16.25
CA ALA A 343 -19.89 15.53 -16.80
C ALA A 343 -19.10 16.57 -17.64
N ALA A 344 -19.79 17.56 -18.22
CA ALA A 344 -19.19 18.60 -19.07
C ALA A 344 -18.72 19.85 -18.29
N SER A 345 -19.14 20.02 -17.04
CA SER A 345 -18.82 21.21 -16.22
C SER A 345 -17.46 21.14 -15.51
N LEU A 346 -16.74 20.05 -15.66
CA LEU A 346 -15.44 19.87 -15.01
C LEU A 346 -14.35 20.59 -15.79
N ASP A 347 -13.78 21.59 -15.15
CA ASP A 347 -12.51 22.12 -15.62
C ASP A 347 -11.34 21.23 -15.15
N ASP A 348 -10.21 21.34 -15.85
CA ASP A 348 -9.00 20.56 -15.57
C ASP A 348 -8.45 20.82 -14.15
N GLU A 349 -8.72 21.99 -13.58
CA GLU A 349 -8.24 22.40 -12.26
C GLU A 349 -9.04 21.71 -11.14
N ALA A 350 -10.38 21.72 -11.24
CA ALA A 350 -11.24 21.02 -10.28
C ALA A 350 -10.98 19.51 -10.28
N PHE A 351 -10.82 18.92 -11.47
CA PHE A 351 -10.44 17.51 -11.61
C PHE A 351 -9.09 17.22 -10.96
N ALA A 352 -8.10 18.08 -11.17
CA ALA A 352 -6.75 17.89 -10.63
C ALA A 352 -6.70 18.08 -9.11
N ASP A 353 -7.49 19.01 -8.56
CA ASP A 353 -7.60 19.20 -7.11
C ASP A 353 -8.29 17.99 -6.45
N TRP A 354 -9.39 17.47 -7.04
CA TRP A 354 -10.00 16.23 -6.62
C TRP A 354 -8.99 15.06 -6.67
N PHE A 355 -8.28 14.86 -7.79
CA PHE A 355 -7.36 13.75 -7.94
C PHE A 355 -6.20 13.81 -6.92
N GLY A 356 -5.64 14.99 -6.68
CA GLY A 356 -4.61 15.20 -5.68
C GLY A 356 -5.09 14.90 -4.25
N ALA A 357 -6.31 15.33 -3.92
CA ALA A 357 -6.95 14.98 -2.66
C ALA A 357 -7.22 13.47 -2.56
N PHE A 358 -7.75 12.85 -3.62
CA PHE A 358 -8.02 11.41 -3.69
C PHE A 358 -6.75 10.59 -3.43
N VAL A 359 -5.67 10.79 -4.18
CA VAL A 359 -4.45 9.96 -4.06
C VAL A 359 -3.73 10.12 -2.72
N THR A 360 -3.96 11.22 -2.00
CA THR A 360 -3.38 11.42 -0.66
C THR A 360 -4.23 10.89 0.48
N ARG A 361 -5.52 10.55 0.27
CA ARG A 361 -6.40 9.88 1.24
C ARG A 361 -6.77 8.45 0.88
N TYR A 362 -6.47 8.01 -0.35
CA TYR A 362 -6.85 6.69 -0.84
C TYR A 362 -6.18 5.57 -0.04
N ARG A 363 -7.00 4.67 0.50
CA ARG A 363 -6.59 3.49 1.30
C ARG A 363 -5.62 3.82 2.44
N ILE A 364 -5.88 4.89 3.18
CA ILE A 364 -5.15 5.18 4.42
C ILE A 364 -5.77 4.30 5.52
N ALA A 365 -4.95 3.43 6.12
CA ALA A 365 -5.42 2.53 7.20
C ALA A 365 -5.63 3.29 8.53
N GLN A 366 -4.82 4.31 8.79
CA GLN A 366 -4.93 5.17 9.96
C GLN A 366 -4.79 6.63 9.57
N VAL A 367 -5.29 7.54 10.38
CA VAL A 367 -5.20 8.98 10.18
C VAL A 367 -4.33 9.61 11.25
N ALA A 368 -3.56 10.62 10.86
CA ALA A 368 -2.79 11.44 11.81
C ALA A 368 -3.71 12.04 12.88
N ALA A 369 -3.30 11.96 14.15
CA ALA A 369 -4.08 12.49 15.25
C ALA A 369 -3.87 13.99 15.39
N PRO A 370 -4.92 14.84 15.29
CA PRO A 370 -4.81 16.26 15.50
C PRO A 370 -4.31 16.61 16.92
N ARG A 371 -3.56 17.69 17.05
CA ARG A 371 -3.11 18.15 18.35
C ARG A 371 -4.27 18.65 19.22
N LYS A 372 -4.24 18.33 20.50
CA LYS A 372 -5.24 18.85 21.46
C LYS A 372 -5.17 20.37 21.66
N ARG A 373 -4.00 20.96 21.48
CA ARG A 373 -3.76 22.41 21.60
C ARG A 373 -2.98 22.88 20.38
N ARG A 374 -3.41 23.98 19.80
CA ARG A 374 -2.71 24.62 18.67
C ARG A 374 -1.30 25.01 19.08
N ILE A 375 -0.36 24.88 18.11
CA ILE A 375 1.00 25.33 18.33
C ILE A 375 1.08 26.87 18.31
N ASP A 376 1.83 27.44 19.23
CA ASP A 376 2.13 28.86 19.19
C ASP A 376 3.03 29.18 18.00
N ARG A 377 2.58 30.10 17.12
CA ARG A 377 3.27 30.42 15.86
C ARG A 377 4.58 31.17 16.10
N ALA A 378 4.66 32.04 17.11
CA ALA A 378 5.89 32.77 17.41
C ALA A 378 6.96 31.81 17.95
N MET A 379 6.56 30.92 18.87
CA MET A 379 7.42 29.85 19.34
C MET A 379 7.87 28.91 18.22
N LEU A 380 6.97 28.57 17.32
CA LEU A 380 7.30 27.73 16.15
C LEU A 380 8.33 28.41 15.25
N ALA A 381 8.11 29.67 14.89
CA ALA A 381 9.05 30.46 14.05
C ALA A 381 10.45 30.53 14.66
N ALA A 382 10.53 30.75 15.99
CA ALA A 382 11.81 30.81 16.70
C ALA A 382 12.55 29.46 16.75
N ARG A 383 11.82 28.34 16.78
CA ARG A 383 12.41 26.99 16.91
C ARG A 383 12.74 26.32 15.60
N LEU A 384 11.98 26.59 14.52
CA LEU A 384 12.15 25.94 13.22
C LEU A 384 13.61 25.96 12.68
N PRO A 385 14.40 27.03 12.84
CA PRO A 385 15.78 27.04 12.39
C PRO A 385 16.67 25.95 12.98
N HIS A 386 16.35 25.50 14.19
CA HIS A 386 17.13 24.58 15.02
C HIS A 386 16.37 23.28 15.32
N ALA A 387 15.44 22.91 14.47
CA ALA A 387 14.59 21.75 14.63
C ALA A 387 14.36 21.05 13.30
N SER A 388 13.83 19.85 13.35
CA SER A 388 13.32 19.14 12.19
C SER A 388 11.81 18.93 12.29
N LEU A 389 11.16 18.83 11.16
CA LEU A 389 9.78 18.34 11.03
C LEU A 389 9.82 16.85 10.73
N GLU A 390 9.38 16.03 11.68
CA GLU A 390 9.18 14.62 11.46
C GLU A 390 7.77 14.39 10.92
N ARG A 391 7.67 13.76 9.76
CA ARG A 391 6.39 13.43 9.12
C ARG A 391 5.71 12.29 9.88
N ASP A 392 4.41 12.43 10.10
CA ASP A 392 3.57 11.32 10.52
C ASP A 392 3.57 10.21 9.44
N PRO A 393 3.81 8.94 9.79
CA PRO A 393 3.97 7.85 8.82
C PRO A 393 2.69 7.56 8.01
N TRP A 394 1.52 7.87 8.55
CA TRP A 394 0.23 7.69 7.89
C TRP A 394 -0.16 8.87 7.00
N SER A 395 0.56 9.99 7.10
CA SER A 395 0.28 11.19 6.31
C SER A 395 0.93 11.14 4.95
N ARG A 396 0.10 11.19 3.91
CA ARG A 396 0.53 11.21 2.51
C ARG A 396 0.53 12.61 1.95
N PHE A 397 1.56 12.92 1.21
CA PHE A 397 1.80 14.22 0.59
C PHE A 397 1.96 14.05 -0.92
N ALA A 398 1.35 14.95 -1.67
CA ALA A 398 1.57 15.14 -3.10
C ALA A 398 1.50 16.62 -3.43
N TRP A 399 1.99 17.02 -4.60
CA TRP A 399 1.86 18.39 -5.05
C TRP A 399 1.78 18.45 -6.58
N ARG A 400 1.17 19.51 -7.09
CA ARG A 400 1.20 19.84 -8.52
C ARG A 400 1.48 21.33 -8.72
N ARG A 401 2.02 21.68 -9.88
CA ARG A 401 2.15 23.08 -10.28
C ARG A 401 0.76 23.64 -10.64
N HIS A 402 0.46 24.84 -10.16
CA HIS A 402 -0.74 25.59 -10.48
C HIS A 402 -0.33 27.03 -10.87
N GLY A 403 -0.21 27.31 -12.15
CA GLY A 403 0.36 28.56 -12.64
C GLY A 403 1.76 28.84 -12.10
N ARG A 404 1.93 29.98 -11.40
CA ARG A 404 3.18 30.34 -10.70
C ARG A 404 3.31 29.77 -9.29
N ALA A 405 2.23 29.22 -8.75
CA ALA A 405 2.15 28.60 -7.43
C ALA A 405 2.11 27.06 -7.54
N ALA A 406 1.72 26.41 -6.45
CA ALA A 406 1.45 24.98 -6.37
C ALA A 406 0.22 24.70 -5.49
N ARG A 407 -0.47 23.62 -5.79
CA ARG A 407 -1.37 22.93 -4.88
C ARG A 407 -0.57 21.87 -4.13
N LEU A 408 -0.62 21.92 -2.81
CA LEU A 408 -0.08 20.90 -1.92
C LEU A 408 -1.25 20.09 -1.38
N PHE A 409 -1.20 18.78 -1.56
CA PHE A 409 -2.22 17.83 -1.08
C PHE A 409 -1.67 17.07 0.10
N VAL A 410 -2.42 17.03 1.20
CA VAL A 410 -2.01 16.34 2.43
C VAL A 410 -3.22 15.61 3.00
N ALA A 411 -3.17 14.29 3.02
CA ALA A 411 -4.23 13.43 3.58
C ALA A 411 -5.65 13.85 3.13
N GLY A 412 -5.82 14.15 1.84
CA GLY A 412 -7.09 14.58 1.25
C GLY A 412 -7.39 16.09 1.30
N ASN A 413 -6.58 16.87 2.01
CA ASN A 413 -6.75 18.33 2.07
C ASN A 413 -5.88 19.04 1.04
N VAL A 414 -6.34 20.20 0.57
CA VAL A 414 -5.68 21.02 -0.46
C VAL A 414 -5.20 22.32 0.15
N PHE A 415 -3.95 22.68 -0.13
CA PHE A 415 -3.32 23.92 0.36
C PHE A 415 -2.66 24.67 -0.81
N ASP A 416 -2.83 25.98 -0.85
CA ASP A 416 -2.05 26.84 -1.75
C ASP A 416 -0.66 27.11 -1.19
N ALA A 417 0.38 26.83 -1.97
CA ALA A 417 1.75 27.06 -1.56
C ALA A 417 2.63 27.52 -2.73
N PRO A 418 3.72 28.26 -2.48
CA PRO A 418 4.79 28.43 -3.46
C PRO A 418 5.37 27.08 -3.85
N VAL A 419 5.81 26.96 -5.11
CA VAL A 419 6.36 25.69 -5.66
C VAL A 419 7.50 25.13 -4.80
N GLY A 420 8.42 25.98 -4.32
CA GLY A 420 9.52 25.55 -3.47
C GLY A 420 9.07 24.93 -2.16
N TRP A 421 8.01 25.48 -1.52
CA TRP A 421 7.44 24.97 -0.28
C TRP A 421 6.73 23.63 -0.48
N ALA A 422 5.90 23.55 -1.53
CA ALA A 422 5.21 22.31 -1.86
C ALA A 422 6.21 21.16 -2.12
N LYS A 423 7.27 21.42 -2.88
CA LYS A 423 8.36 20.47 -3.12
C LYS A 423 9.04 20.03 -1.83
N ALA A 424 9.42 20.97 -0.95
CA ALA A 424 10.10 20.66 0.30
C ALA A 424 9.21 19.82 1.22
N LEU A 425 7.94 20.21 1.39
CA LEU A 425 6.98 19.52 2.26
C LEU A 425 6.55 18.15 1.69
N ALA A 426 6.53 17.96 0.38
CA ALA A 426 6.16 16.70 -0.26
C ALA A 426 7.38 15.88 -0.74
N SER A 427 8.59 16.16 -0.28
CA SER A 427 9.84 15.54 -0.73
C SER A 427 9.94 14.03 -0.53
N GLY A 428 9.03 13.43 0.26
CA GLY A 428 9.06 12.01 0.58
C GLY A 428 10.00 11.66 1.75
N THR A 429 10.87 12.61 2.19
CA THR A 429 11.73 12.38 3.35
C THR A 429 10.90 12.38 4.64
N ARG A 430 11.22 11.48 5.55
CA ARG A 430 10.58 11.42 6.88
C ARG A 430 10.89 12.67 7.70
N ASN A 431 12.14 13.08 7.72
CA ASN A 431 12.60 14.23 8.46
C ASN A 431 12.97 15.36 7.50
N ILE A 432 12.44 16.54 7.72
CA ILE A 432 12.75 17.77 6.98
C ILE A 432 13.46 18.71 7.93
N GLU A 433 14.74 18.96 7.69
CA GLU A 433 15.51 19.90 8.48
C GLU A 433 14.97 21.33 8.34
N GLY A 434 14.86 22.06 9.45
CA GLY A 434 14.37 23.44 9.41
C GLY A 434 15.16 24.35 8.49
N ARG A 435 16.49 24.09 8.29
CA ARG A 435 17.32 24.79 7.33
C ARG A 435 16.90 24.58 5.86
N GLN A 436 16.27 23.43 5.53
CA GLN A 436 15.74 23.13 4.19
C GLN A 436 14.42 23.87 3.92
N LEU A 437 13.82 24.46 4.95
CA LEU A 437 12.58 25.23 4.88
C LEU A 437 12.82 26.73 4.78
N SER A 438 14.01 27.14 4.33
CA SER A 438 14.33 28.56 4.07
C SER A 438 13.30 29.18 3.12
N GLY A 439 12.95 30.45 3.35
CA GLY A 439 11.86 31.12 2.65
C GLY A 439 10.44 30.76 3.18
N LEU A 440 10.18 29.50 3.57
CA LEU A 440 8.91 29.08 4.17
C LEU A 440 8.82 29.53 5.64
N ARG A 441 9.87 29.25 6.41
CA ARG A 441 9.96 29.61 7.83
C ARG A 441 10.14 31.11 8.08
N GLU A 442 10.51 31.87 7.08
CA GLU A 442 10.82 33.31 7.15
C GLU A 442 9.60 34.19 6.89
N THR A 443 8.44 33.62 6.58
CA THR A 443 7.21 34.35 6.31
C THR A 443 6.06 33.89 7.21
N ASP A 444 5.20 34.82 7.63
CA ASP A 444 4.01 34.51 8.42
C ASP A 444 3.11 33.48 7.75
N ARG A 445 2.97 33.53 6.42
CA ARG A 445 2.19 32.57 5.65
C ARG A 445 2.80 31.16 5.69
N GLY A 446 4.12 31.07 5.61
CA GLY A 446 4.82 29.80 5.68
C GLY A 446 4.75 29.18 7.07
N VAL A 447 5.00 29.99 8.11
CA VAL A 447 4.85 29.55 9.51
C VAL A 447 3.41 29.11 9.79
N ALA A 448 2.41 29.83 9.24
CA ALA A 448 1.00 29.45 9.38
C ALA A 448 0.69 28.12 8.72
N LEU A 449 1.23 27.85 7.53
CA LEU A 449 1.08 26.55 6.84
C LEU A 449 1.71 25.42 7.66
N ILE A 450 2.96 25.58 8.12
CA ILE A 450 3.62 24.58 8.96
C ILE A 450 2.82 24.34 10.25
N ALA A 451 2.35 25.43 10.91
CA ALA A 451 1.53 25.32 12.11
C ALA A 451 0.23 24.53 11.86
N ALA A 452 -0.46 24.80 10.75
CA ALA A 452 -1.66 24.07 10.38
C ALA A 452 -1.39 22.56 10.16
N LEU A 453 -0.30 22.22 9.48
CA LEU A 453 0.10 20.82 9.27
C LEU A 453 0.51 20.12 10.58
N ILE A 454 1.18 20.83 11.50
CA ILE A 454 1.50 20.30 12.84
C ILE A 454 0.22 20.13 13.67
N ASP A 455 -0.68 21.09 13.65
CA ASP A 455 -1.93 21.03 14.41
C ASP A 455 -2.85 19.90 13.92
N ALA A 456 -2.84 19.64 12.62
CA ALA A 456 -3.53 18.49 12.03
C ALA A 456 -2.85 17.14 12.30
N GLY A 457 -1.65 17.13 12.89
CA GLY A 457 -0.91 15.91 13.23
C GLY A 457 0.02 15.40 12.12
N HIS A 458 0.08 16.08 10.97
CA HIS A 458 0.88 15.61 9.82
C HIS A 458 2.38 15.75 10.01
N PHE A 459 2.81 16.60 10.95
CA PHE A 459 4.20 16.77 11.37
C PHE A 459 4.33 16.89 12.88
N THR A 460 5.44 16.38 13.39
CA THR A 460 5.91 16.62 14.76
C THR A 460 7.19 17.43 14.71
N LEU A 461 7.29 18.50 15.54
CA LEU A 461 8.50 19.29 15.69
C LEU A 461 9.48 18.56 16.60
N ARG A 462 10.64 18.17 16.09
CA ARG A 462 11.73 17.53 16.84
C ARG A 462 12.85 18.53 17.10
N ARG A 463 13.40 18.49 18.30
CA ARG A 463 14.61 19.22 18.65
C ARG A 463 15.84 18.36 18.30
N HIS A 464 16.88 19.00 17.82
CA HIS A 464 18.19 18.36 17.71
C HIS A 464 18.84 18.27 19.07
#